data_ac0431aa961f8286e8536f5605df0530
#
_entry.id   ac0431aa961f8286e8536f5605df0530
#
_cell.length_a   1.000
_cell.length_b   1.000
_cell.length_c   1.000
_cell.angle_alpha   90.00
_cell.angle_beta   90.00
_cell.angle_gamma   90.00
#
_symmetry.space_group_name_H-M   'P 1'
#
loop_
_entity.id
_entity.type
_entity.pdbx_description
1 polymer ?
#
loop_
_entity_poly.entity_id
_entity_poly.type
_entity_poly.pdbx_seq_one_letter_code
_entity_poly.pdbx_strand_id
1 'polypeptide(L)'
;EIISRQSIMAQLGISDARALFPCESAIKKVDNIFPRDVSIKVIQMLSAGNQRICLHGSGGCGKTTILQDVEKKLPKGSTMVVYDCYGGGRYLDSDAFRHKPVDAFIQLSNDLARLLRLPLLLSRSMNINYPKVFQKKLPSASSITASKAEDALLIIAIDAADNSVLAAQSQTPVERSFVHDFVSVGTLPSNVRLIVTSRSGNLSSLNLPPTFSLLEVENFKRTETAIHVSGNWDAPSTWIDDFHHLSRGNPRVQRYALDYSEENPAQALEYLRPNGKGLSQIFLEQFE
;
A
#
# COMPACT_ATOMS: atom_id res chain seq x y z
N GLU A 1 3.01 23.56 -36.95
CA GLU A 1 3.36 23.80 -35.52
C GLU A 1 3.75 22.49 -34.90
N ILE A 2 4.97 22.39 -34.32
CA ILE A 2 5.38 21.21 -33.59
C ILE A 2 4.75 21.29 -32.20
N ILE A 3 3.76 20.44 -31.91
CA ILE A 3 3.13 20.35 -30.60
C ILE A 3 4.14 19.69 -29.67
N SER A 4 4.79 20.46 -28.80
CA SER A 4 5.69 19.95 -27.79
C SER A 4 4.94 19.61 -26.49
N ARG A 5 5.51 18.72 -25.65
CA ARG A 5 4.98 18.44 -24.31
C ARG A 5 4.83 19.73 -23.48
N GLN A 6 5.76 20.67 -23.59
CA GLN A 6 5.71 21.94 -22.88
C GLN A 6 4.56 22.84 -23.35
N SER A 7 4.30 22.89 -24.68
CA SER A 7 3.17 23.69 -25.19
C SER A 7 1.83 23.12 -24.76
N ILE A 8 1.67 21.79 -24.71
CA ILE A 8 0.46 21.15 -24.19
C ILE A 8 0.27 21.46 -22.70
N MET A 9 1.32 21.31 -21.90
CA MET A 9 1.25 21.60 -20.45
C MET A 9 0.89 23.06 -20.18
N ALA A 10 1.50 24.00 -20.93
CA ALA A 10 1.19 25.41 -20.81
C ALA A 10 -0.28 25.72 -21.17
N GLN A 11 -0.83 25.15 -22.26
CA GLN A 11 -2.23 25.29 -22.65
C GLN A 11 -3.19 24.70 -21.59
N LEU A 12 -2.77 23.62 -20.93
CA LEU A 12 -3.51 23.00 -19.84
C LEU A 12 -3.36 23.76 -18.51
N GLY A 13 -2.50 24.80 -18.45
CA GLY A 13 -2.19 25.56 -17.23
C GLY A 13 -1.43 24.72 -16.19
N ILE A 14 -0.62 23.74 -16.64
CA ILE A 14 0.18 22.87 -15.80
C ILE A 14 1.63 23.36 -15.86
N SER A 15 2.11 23.89 -14.75
CA SER A 15 3.50 24.37 -14.63
C SER A 15 4.53 23.25 -14.48
N ASP A 16 4.14 22.13 -13.82
CA ASP A 16 4.97 20.95 -13.56
C ASP A 16 4.14 19.68 -13.73
N ALA A 17 4.73 18.64 -14.31
CA ALA A 17 4.13 17.31 -14.41
C ALA A 17 3.76 16.71 -13.04
N ARG A 18 4.46 17.08 -11.96
CA ARG A 18 4.13 16.71 -10.58
C ARG A 18 2.73 17.18 -10.16
N ALA A 19 2.21 18.25 -10.74
CA ALA A 19 0.84 18.69 -10.47
C ALA A 19 -0.22 17.66 -10.91
N LEU A 20 0.12 16.76 -11.84
CA LEU A 20 -0.75 15.65 -12.27
C LEU A 20 -0.59 14.40 -11.41
N PHE A 21 0.59 14.16 -10.86
CA PHE A 21 0.91 13.00 -10.03
C PHE A 21 1.71 13.46 -8.80
N PRO A 22 1.04 14.14 -7.84
CA PRO A 22 1.74 14.80 -6.73
C PRO A 22 2.33 13.82 -5.71
N CYS A 23 1.82 12.59 -5.68
CA CYS A 23 2.18 11.59 -4.67
C CYS A 23 2.56 10.25 -5.32
N GLU A 24 3.52 10.26 -6.26
CA GLU A 24 3.99 9.02 -6.88
C GLU A 24 4.41 7.99 -5.83
N SER A 25 4.09 6.73 -6.09
CA SER A 25 4.41 5.63 -5.18
C SER A 25 5.91 5.38 -5.09
N ALA A 26 6.43 5.24 -3.88
CA ALA A 26 7.79 4.78 -3.58
C ALA A 26 7.85 3.27 -3.29
N ILE A 27 6.74 2.54 -3.45
CA ILE A 27 6.68 1.10 -3.23
C ILE A 27 7.59 0.39 -4.23
N LYS A 28 8.60 -0.30 -3.72
CA LYS A 28 9.47 -1.17 -4.53
C LYS A 28 8.72 -2.46 -4.89
N LYS A 29 8.79 -2.86 -6.15
CA LYS A 29 8.26 -4.16 -6.58
C LYS A 29 9.13 -5.28 -6.02
N VAL A 30 8.46 -6.32 -5.53
CA VAL A 30 9.10 -7.56 -5.08
C VAL A 30 8.92 -8.60 -6.16
N ASP A 31 10.03 -9.10 -6.71
CA ASP A 31 9.98 -10.05 -7.83
C ASP A 31 9.55 -11.44 -7.35
N ASN A 32 10.16 -11.95 -6.30
CA ASN A 32 9.90 -13.27 -5.76
C ASN A 32 9.04 -13.19 -4.50
N ILE A 33 7.72 -13.10 -4.70
CA ILE A 33 6.75 -13.18 -3.60
C ILE A 33 6.36 -14.64 -3.44
N PHE A 34 6.70 -15.26 -2.30
CA PHE A 34 6.13 -16.57 -2.02
C PHE A 34 4.67 -16.43 -1.53
N PRO A 35 3.78 -17.33 -1.96
CA PRO A 35 2.36 -17.22 -1.66
C PRO A 35 2.10 -17.42 -0.16
N ARG A 36 1.27 -16.56 0.41
CA ARG A 36 0.77 -16.68 1.77
C ARG A 36 -0.73 -16.97 1.77
N ASP A 37 -1.19 -17.76 2.74
CA ASP A 37 -2.62 -18.08 2.90
C ASP A 37 -3.49 -16.82 2.99
N VAL A 38 -2.96 -15.75 3.61
CA VAL A 38 -3.68 -14.48 3.74
C VAL A 38 -3.96 -13.81 2.39
N SER A 39 -3.05 -13.92 1.41
CA SER A 39 -3.29 -13.40 0.05
C SER A 39 -4.44 -14.15 -0.63
N ILE A 40 -4.47 -15.48 -0.48
CA ILE A 40 -5.55 -16.33 -1.01
C ILE A 40 -6.87 -15.93 -0.37
N LYS A 41 -6.89 -15.73 0.95
CA LYS A 41 -8.08 -15.30 1.68
C LYS A 41 -8.58 -13.94 1.22
N VAL A 42 -7.68 -12.97 0.96
CA VAL A 42 -8.07 -11.67 0.38
C VAL A 42 -8.75 -11.85 -0.98
N ILE A 43 -8.18 -12.64 -1.88
CA ILE A 43 -8.79 -12.92 -3.19
C ILE A 43 -10.18 -13.55 -3.05
N GLN A 44 -10.32 -14.54 -2.16
CA GLN A 44 -11.62 -15.17 -1.89
C GLN A 44 -12.65 -14.16 -1.39
N MET A 45 -12.28 -13.29 -0.45
CA MET A 45 -13.15 -12.22 0.06
C MET A 45 -13.58 -11.25 -1.05
N LEU A 46 -12.63 -10.82 -1.90
CA LEU A 46 -12.90 -9.91 -3.02
C LEU A 46 -13.88 -10.54 -4.02
N SER A 47 -13.66 -11.83 -4.36
CA SER A 47 -14.52 -12.59 -5.29
C SER A 47 -15.90 -12.89 -4.68
N ALA A 48 -16.00 -13.09 -3.38
CA ALA A 48 -17.26 -13.28 -2.64
C ALA A 48 -18.08 -11.98 -2.50
N GLY A 49 -17.60 -10.85 -3.03
CA GLY A 49 -18.32 -9.58 -3.06
C GLY A 49 -18.00 -8.62 -1.90
N ASN A 50 -17.04 -8.92 -1.04
CA ASN A 50 -16.63 -8.00 0.01
C ASN A 50 -16.03 -6.75 -0.62
N GLN A 51 -16.79 -5.65 -0.57
CA GLN A 51 -16.38 -4.41 -1.22
C GLN A 51 -15.34 -3.61 -0.44
N ARG A 52 -15.19 -3.84 0.86
CA ARG A 52 -14.31 -3.07 1.74
C ARG A 52 -13.53 -4.00 2.67
N ILE A 53 -12.22 -3.98 2.56
CA ILE A 53 -11.33 -4.81 3.38
C ILE A 53 -10.27 -3.91 4.01
N CYS A 54 -10.02 -4.10 5.30
CA CYS A 54 -8.86 -3.53 5.98
C CYS A 54 -7.89 -4.66 6.37
N LEU A 55 -6.69 -4.63 5.80
CA LEU A 55 -5.59 -5.49 6.20
C LEU A 55 -4.82 -4.80 7.31
N HIS A 56 -4.80 -5.39 8.50
CA HIS A 56 -4.04 -4.81 9.61
C HIS A 56 -3.06 -5.82 10.19
N GLY A 57 -2.02 -5.33 10.87
CA GLY A 57 -0.97 -6.18 11.43
C GLY A 57 0.21 -5.34 11.92
N SER A 58 1.19 -5.98 12.51
CA SER A 58 2.42 -5.34 12.99
C SER A 58 3.19 -4.62 11.88
N GLY A 59 4.07 -3.70 12.25
CA GLY A 59 5.03 -3.12 11.30
C GLY A 59 5.91 -4.21 10.70
N GLY A 60 6.10 -4.20 9.36
CA GLY A 60 6.96 -5.18 8.69
C GLY A 60 6.38 -6.59 8.49
N CYS A 61 5.12 -6.87 8.87
CA CYS A 61 4.49 -8.19 8.66
C CYS A 61 4.16 -8.53 7.20
N GLY A 62 4.42 -7.60 6.25
CA GLY A 62 4.30 -7.86 4.82
C GLY A 62 2.99 -7.39 4.16
N LYS A 63 2.23 -6.45 4.75
CA LYS A 63 0.96 -5.94 4.18
C LYS A 63 1.11 -5.42 2.75
N THR A 64 2.11 -4.59 2.48
CA THR A 64 2.42 -4.09 1.13
C THR A 64 2.74 -5.22 0.15
N THR A 65 3.48 -6.23 0.60
CA THR A 65 3.82 -7.41 -0.23
C THR A 65 2.57 -8.23 -0.54
N ILE A 66 1.62 -8.34 0.42
CA ILE A 66 0.33 -8.98 0.19
C ILE A 66 -0.48 -8.22 -0.86
N LEU A 67 -0.49 -6.88 -0.85
CA LEU A 67 -1.16 -6.12 -1.91
C LEU A 67 -0.56 -6.42 -3.29
N GLN A 68 0.76 -6.53 -3.41
CA GLN A 68 1.42 -6.90 -4.66
C GLN A 68 1.11 -8.35 -5.09
N ASP A 69 1.02 -9.29 -4.15
CA ASP A 69 0.64 -10.67 -4.43
C ASP A 69 -0.82 -10.78 -4.85
N VAL A 70 -1.71 -10.02 -4.21
CA VAL A 70 -3.12 -9.90 -4.59
C VAL A 70 -3.22 -9.35 -6.02
N GLU A 71 -2.51 -8.27 -6.36
CA GLU A 71 -2.52 -7.68 -7.70
C GLU A 71 -2.17 -8.71 -8.78
N LYS A 72 -1.12 -9.55 -8.53
CA LYS A 72 -0.69 -10.62 -9.46
C LYS A 72 -1.74 -11.73 -9.65
N LYS A 73 -2.61 -11.95 -8.65
CA LYS A 73 -3.61 -13.05 -8.60
C LYS A 73 -5.03 -12.61 -8.94
N LEU A 74 -5.26 -11.34 -9.24
CA LEU A 74 -6.58 -10.86 -9.63
C LEU A 74 -7.09 -11.53 -10.90
N PRO A 75 -8.41 -11.67 -11.08
CA PRO A 75 -9.01 -12.11 -12.33
C PRO A 75 -8.48 -11.30 -13.51
N LYS A 76 -8.37 -11.96 -14.67
CA LYS A 76 -7.92 -11.32 -15.92
C LYS A 76 -8.77 -10.08 -16.24
N GLY A 77 -8.14 -9.02 -16.68
CA GLY A 77 -8.84 -7.75 -16.98
C GLY A 77 -9.04 -6.84 -15.81
N SER A 78 -8.80 -7.30 -14.56
CA SER A 78 -8.88 -6.47 -13.37
C SER A 78 -7.89 -5.31 -13.42
N THR A 79 -8.21 -4.25 -12.71
CA THR A 79 -7.35 -3.05 -12.59
C THR A 79 -7.17 -2.74 -11.11
N MET A 80 -5.93 -2.55 -10.67
CA MET A 80 -5.61 -2.14 -9.30
C MET A 80 -4.81 -0.84 -9.29
N VAL A 81 -5.21 0.08 -8.44
CA VAL A 81 -4.47 1.32 -8.12
C VAL A 81 -4.09 1.26 -6.65
N VAL A 82 -2.83 1.52 -6.35
CA VAL A 82 -2.31 1.56 -4.97
C VAL A 82 -1.79 2.95 -4.67
N TYR A 83 -2.39 3.60 -3.68
CA TYR A 83 -1.89 4.85 -3.12
C TYR A 83 -0.97 4.55 -1.94
N ASP A 84 0.25 5.09 -1.99
CA ASP A 84 1.30 4.88 -1.00
C ASP A 84 1.31 6.03 0.01
N CYS A 85 0.78 5.80 1.22
CA CYS A 85 0.82 6.79 2.30
C CYS A 85 2.18 6.85 3.00
N TYR A 86 3.04 5.83 2.86
CA TYR A 86 4.33 5.77 3.54
C TYR A 86 5.40 6.58 2.81
N GLY A 87 5.40 6.58 1.46
CA GLY A 87 6.31 7.35 0.64
C GLY A 87 7.79 7.05 0.87
N GLY A 88 8.12 5.79 1.17
CA GLY A 88 9.50 5.39 1.47
C GLY A 88 10.03 5.92 2.82
N GLY A 89 9.14 6.21 3.78
CA GLY A 89 9.48 6.78 5.10
C GLY A 89 9.25 8.29 5.21
N ARG A 90 9.02 8.96 4.09
CA ARG A 90 8.96 10.43 3.98
C ARG A 90 7.57 11.02 4.28
N TYR A 91 6.64 10.26 4.85
CA TYR A 91 5.25 10.72 5.08
C TYR A 91 5.11 11.89 6.06
N LEU A 92 6.12 12.12 6.91
CA LEU A 92 6.18 13.26 7.85
C LEU A 92 6.97 14.46 7.28
N ASP A 93 7.60 14.33 6.12
CA ASP A 93 8.34 15.44 5.53
C ASP A 93 7.40 16.59 5.19
N SER A 94 7.85 17.81 5.41
CA SER A 94 7.08 19.03 5.22
C SER A 94 6.62 19.25 3.77
N ASP A 95 7.27 18.60 2.80
CA ASP A 95 6.97 18.66 1.37
C ASP A 95 6.24 17.40 0.83
N ALA A 96 5.94 16.44 1.69
CA ALA A 96 5.39 15.15 1.25
C ALA A 96 3.88 15.13 1.00
N PHE A 97 3.10 16.00 1.63
CA PHE A 97 1.65 16.25 1.49
C PHE A 97 0.73 15.03 1.22
N ARG A 98 1.22 13.80 1.46
CA ARG A 98 0.50 12.56 1.14
C ARG A 98 -0.80 12.37 1.92
N HIS A 99 -1.00 13.14 2.98
CA HIS A 99 -2.22 13.15 3.78
C HIS A 99 -3.30 14.09 3.21
N LYS A 100 -2.93 15.05 2.34
CA LYS A 100 -3.86 16.09 1.86
C LYS A 100 -4.88 15.53 0.86
N PRO A 101 -6.18 15.82 1.04
CA PRO A 101 -7.21 15.35 0.12
C PRO A 101 -6.99 15.77 -1.33
N VAL A 102 -6.50 17.00 -1.55
CA VAL A 102 -6.21 17.51 -2.89
C VAL A 102 -5.24 16.58 -3.62
N ASP A 103 -4.06 16.36 -3.03
CA ASP A 103 -2.98 15.61 -3.65
C ASP A 103 -3.33 14.14 -3.80
N ALA A 104 -3.93 13.54 -2.77
CA ALA A 104 -4.30 12.14 -2.78
C ALA A 104 -5.38 11.82 -3.83
N PHE A 105 -6.44 12.63 -3.92
CA PHE A 105 -7.51 12.37 -4.89
C PHE A 105 -7.13 12.75 -6.32
N ILE A 106 -6.21 13.71 -6.53
CA ILE A 106 -5.61 13.95 -7.85
C ILE A 106 -4.79 12.74 -8.27
N GLN A 107 -3.89 12.27 -7.41
CA GLN A 107 -3.06 11.09 -7.69
C GLN A 107 -3.92 9.87 -8.05
N LEU A 108 -4.87 9.49 -7.17
CA LEU A 108 -5.78 8.36 -7.40
C LEU A 108 -6.59 8.51 -8.71
N SER A 109 -7.13 9.72 -8.95
CA SER A 109 -7.92 10.00 -10.16
C SER A 109 -7.08 9.87 -11.42
N ASN A 110 -5.82 10.30 -11.38
CA ASN A 110 -4.94 10.31 -12.54
C ASN A 110 -4.25 8.96 -12.77
N ASP A 111 -4.01 8.18 -11.71
CA ASP A 111 -3.61 6.79 -11.85
C ASP A 111 -4.71 5.94 -12.52
N LEU A 112 -5.98 6.11 -12.12
CA LEU A 112 -7.12 5.51 -12.82
C LEU A 112 -7.21 5.97 -14.28
N ALA A 113 -7.03 7.28 -14.52
CA ALA A 113 -7.06 7.85 -15.86
C ALA A 113 -5.97 7.24 -16.76
N ARG A 114 -4.77 7.10 -16.24
CA ARG A 114 -3.62 6.50 -16.96
C ARG A 114 -3.89 5.04 -17.32
N LEU A 115 -4.42 4.25 -16.39
CA LEU A 115 -4.65 2.80 -16.59
C LEU A 115 -5.88 2.50 -17.46
N LEU A 116 -6.90 3.35 -17.39
CA LEU A 116 -8.20 3.13 -18.04
C LEU A 116 -8.49 4.11 -19.18
N ARG A 117 -7.52 4.96 -19.55
CA ARG A 117 -7.66 5.99 -20.59
C ARG A 117 -8.84 6.95 -20.34
N LEU A 118 -9.04 7.31 -19.10
CA LEU A 118 -10.02 8.31 -18.66
C LEU A 118 -9.42 9.73 -18.73
N PRO A 119 -10.24 10.79 -18.76
CA PRO A 119 -9.73 12.16 -18.65
C PRO A 119 -8.95 12.39 -17.35
N LEU A 120 -7.82 13.10 -17.46
CA LEU A 120 -7.04 13.52 -16.30
C LEU A 120 -7.80 14.56 -15.47
N LEU A 121 -7.59 14.54 -14.18
CA LEU A 121 -8.04 15.59 -13.26
C LEU A 121 -6.93 16.65 -13.16
N LEU A 122 -7.29 17.89 -13.55
CA LEU A 122 -6.40 19.03 -13.48
C LEU A 122 -6.74 19.87 -12.24
N SER A 123 -5.73 20.24 -11.47
CA SER A 123 -5.90 21.14 -10.32
C SER A 123 -5.98 22.58 -10.80
N ARG A 124 -7.20 23.11 -11.06
CA ARG A 124 -7.39 24.47 -11.58
C ARG A 124 -8.18 25.41 -10.68
N SER A 125 -8.77 24.94 -9.58
CA SER A 125 -9.68 25.76 -8.80
C SER A 125 -9.61 25.45 -7.29
N MET A 126 -9.63 26.49 -6.48
CA MET A 126 -9.68 26.39 -5.02
C MET A 126 -10.99 25.78 -4.47
N ASN A 127 -12.04 25.66 -5.28
CA ASN A 127 -13.38 25.26 -4.84
C ASN A 127 -13.79 23.85 -5.32
N ILE A 128 -12.83 23.00 -5.70
CA ILE A 128 -13.13 21.63 -6.15
C ILE A 128 -13.31 20.73 -4.92
N ASN A 129 -14.44 20.01 -4.87
CA ASN A 129 -14.62 18.90 -3.92
C ASN A 129 -13.98 17.64 -4.51
N TYR A 130 -12.68 17.44 -4.26
CA TYR A 130 -11.88 16.34 -4.82
C TYR A 130 -12.43 14.95 -4.47
N PRO A 131 -12.89 14.65 -3.24
CA PRO A 131 -13.57 13.39 -2.93
C PRO A 131 -14.76 13.12 -3.84
N LYS A 132 -15.62 14.12 -4.08
CA LYS A 132 -16.78 13.99 -4.97
C LYS A 132 -16.38 13.78 -6.44
N VAL A 133 -15.34 14.46 -6.92
CA VAL A 133 -14.83 14.27 -8.29
C VAL A 133 -14.31 12.87 -8.48
N PHE A 134 -13.54 12.37 -7.52
CA PHE A 134 -13.06 10.98 -7.52
C PHE A 134 -14.24 9.98 -7.53
N GLN A 135 -15.22 10.15 -6.64
CA GLN A 135 -16.43 9.31 -6.60
C GLN A 135 -17.16 9.27 -7.94
N LYS A 136 -17.32 10.42 -8.60
CA LYS A 136 -17.96 10.51 -9.93
C LYS A 136 -17.19 9.79 -11.03
N LYS A 137 -15.90 9.56 -10.86
CA LYS A 137 -15.06 8.82 -11.82
C LYS A 137 -15.23 7.30 -11.68
N LEU A 138 -15.60 6.81 -10.51
CA LEU A 138 -15.69 5.37 -10.22
C LEU A 138 -16.66 4.61 -11.15
N PRO A 139 -17.88 5.10 -11.48
CA PRO A 139 -18.77 4.40 -12.41
C PRO A 139 -18.15 4.17 -13.79
N SER A 140 -17.51 5.19 -14.37
CA SER A 140 -16.84 5.06 -15.66
C SER A 140 -15.66 4.10 -15.61
N ALA A 141 -14.84 4.19 -14.56
CA ALA A 141 -13.71 3.28 -14.32
C ALA A 141 -14.19 1.82 -14.13
N SER A 142 -15.27 1.63 -13.38
CA SER A 142 -15.95 0.36 -13.16
C SER A 142 -16.43 -0.26 -14.48
N SER A 143 -17.16 0.51 -15.30
CA SER A 143 -17.68 0.04 -16.59
C SER A 143 -16.58 -0.36 -17.56
N ILE A 144 -15.49 0.43 -17.67
CA ILE A 144 -14.34 0.08 -18.51
C ILE A 144 -13.64 -1.18 -17.99
N THR A 145 -13.54 -1.36 -16.68
CA THR A 145 -12.93 -2.58 -16.11
C THR A 145 -13.83 -3.78 -16.39
N ALA A 146 -15.14 -3.69 -16.16
CA ALA A 146 -16.09 -4.76 -16.42
C ALA A 146 -16.16 -5.16 -17.92
N SER A 147 -15.90 -4.23 -18.83
CA SER A 147 -15.87 -4.55 -20.27
C SER A 147 -14.69 -5.43 -20.70
N LYS A 148 -13.66 -5.59 -19.86
CA LYS A 148 -12.47 -6.40 -20.16
C LYS A 148 -12.68 -7.90 -19.90
N ALA A 149 -13.45 -8.24 -18.85
CA ALA A 149 -13.86 -9.61 -18.52
C ALA A 149 -15.01 -9.55 -17.50
N GLU A 150 -15.86 -10.59 -17.47
CA GLU A 150 -17.06 -10.66 -16.63
C GLU A 150 -16.75 -10.56 -15.13
N ASP A 151 -15.67 -11.18 -14.70
CA ASP A 151 -15.19 -11.22 -13.30
C ASP A 151 -14.14 -10.15 -12.97
N ALA A 152 -13.88 -9.22 -13.90
CA ALA A 152 -12.87 -8.18 -13.73
C ALA A 152 -13.23 -7.21 -12.59
N LEU A 153 -12.31 -7.02 -11.65
CA LEU A 153 -12.45 -6.15 -10.48
C LEU A 153 -11.66 -4.85 -10.66
N LEU A 154 -12.25 -3.76 -10.22
CA LEU A 154 -11.55 -2.49 -10.01
C LEU A 154 -11.20 -2.33 -8.55
N ILE A 155 -9.91 -2.39 -8.22
CA ILE A 155 -9.44 -2.30 -6.84
C ILE A 155 -8.73 -0.97 -6.63
N ILE A 156 -9.08 -0.29 -5.53
CA ILE A 156 -8.42 0.91 -5.06
C ILE A 156 -7.89 0.61 -3.67
N ALA A 157 -6.57 0.56 -3.54
CA ALA A 157 -5.90 0.26 -2.30
C ALA A 157 -5.18 1.50 -1.75
N ILE A 158 -5.29 1.70 -0.45
CA ILE A 158 -4.51 2.70 0.29
C ILE A 158 -3.53 1.95 1.19
N ASP A 159 -2.27 1.96 0.82
CA ASP A 159 -1.23 1.31 1.62
C ASP A 159 -0.74 2.22 2.75
N ALA A 160 -0.58 1.62 3.93
CA ALA A 160 -0.13 2.29 5.15
C ALA A 160 -0.99 3.53 5.51
N ALA A 161 -2.31 3.40 5.44
CA ALA A 161 -3.28 4.46 5.63
C ALA A 161 -3.12 5.21 6.97
N ASP A 162 -2.69 4.52 8.01
CA ASP A 162 -2.38 5.10 9.32
C ASP A 162 -1.27 6.15 9.26
N ASN A 163 -0.30 6.05 8.35
CA ASN A 163 0.73 7.08 8.18
C ASN A 163 0.16 8.40 7.66
N SER A 164 -0.85 8.36 6.79
CA SER A 164 -1.54 9.56 6.35
C SER A 164 -2.28 10.26 7.51
N VAL A 165 -2.90 9.48 8.40
CA VAL A 165 -3.56 10.06 9.58
C VAL A 165 -2.55 10.66 10.55
N LEU A 166 -1.44 9.97 10.80
CA LEU A 166 -0.35 10.47 11.64
C LEU A 166 0.25 11.76 11.07
N ALA A 167 0.50 11.79 9.75
CA ALA A 167 1.02 12.98 9.09
C ALA A 167 0.07 14.18 9.22
N ALA A 168 -1.23 13.96 9.08
CA ALA A 168 -2.23 15.01 9.25
C ALA A 168 -2.29 15.52 10.71
N GLN A 169 -2.19 14.61 11.68
CA GLN A 169 -2.17 14.95 13.11
C GLN A 169 -0.91 15.71 13.55
N SER A 170 0.22 15.50 12.86
CA SER A 170 1.49 16.19 13.15
C SER A 170 1.53 17.62 12.63
N GLN A 171 0.59 18.04 11.80
CA GLN A 171 0.55 19.40 11.28
C GLN A 171 0.11 20.43 12.34
N THR A 172 0.54 21.68 12.17
CA THR A 172 0.11 22.80 13.04
C THR A 172 -0.43 23.93 12.16
N PRO A 173 -1.76 24.20 12.18
CA PRO A 173 -2.80 23.47 12.89
C PRO A 173 -3.01 22.03 12.37
N VAL A 174 -3.59 21.16 13.20
CA VAL A 174 -3.90 19.78 12.83
C VAL A 174 -4.76 19.76 11.56
N GLU A 175 -4.34 18.98 10.56
CA GLU A 175 -5.05 18.81 9.29
C GLU A 175 -5.91 17.53 9.28
N ARG A 176 -6.79 17.43 8.29
CA ARG A 176 -7.60 16.23 8.05
C ARG A 176 -6.94 15.34 7.01
N SER A 177 -6.78 14.05 7.34
CA SER A 177 -6.33 13.06 6.37
C SER A 177 -7.42 12.73 5.35
N PHE A 178 -7.04 12.60 4.06
CA PHE A 178 -7.92 12.14 2.99
C PHE A 178 -8.50 10.73 3.25
N VAL A 179 -7.82 9.93 4.08
CA VAL A 179 -8.26 8.57 4.42
C VAL A 179 -9.66 8.57 4.99
N HIS A 180 -10.00 9.55 5.85
CA HIS A 180 -11.35 9.66 6.43
C HIS A 180 -12.43 9.89 5.36
N ASP A 181 -12.13 10.65 4.31
CA ASP A 181 -13.04 10.85 3.19
C ASP A 181 -13.11 9.61 2.29
N PHE A 182 -11.97 8.94 2.08
CA PHE A 182 -11.87 7.73 1.28
C PHE A 182 -12.65 6.55 1.87
N VAL A 183 -12.48 6.27 3.17
CA VAL A 183 -13.19 5.15 3.82
C VAL A 183 -14.69 5.40 3.95
N SER A 184 -15.10 6.67 3.94
CA SER A 184 -16.50 7.11 4.02
C SER A 184 -17.19 7.21 2.64
N VAL A 185 -16.52 6.81 1.55
CA VAL A 185 -17.14 6.76 0.21
C VAL A 185 -18.42 5.93 0.28
N GLY A 186 -19.52 6.48 -0.23
CA GLY A 186 -20.85 5.85 -0.17
C GLY A 186 -20.97 4.57 -0.99
N THR A 187 -22.04 4.43 -1.76
CA THR A 187 -22.30 3.26 -2.60
C THR A 187 -21.22 3.10 -3.68
N LEU A 188 -20.68 1.89 -3.79
CA LEU A 188 -19.71 1.51 -4.82
C LEU A 188 -20.39 0.69 -5.93
N PRO A 189 -19.95 0.80 -7.19
CA PRO A 189 -20.32 -0.15 -8.23
C PRO A 189 -19.97 -1.59 -7.83
N SER A 190 -20.71 -2.56 -8.38
CA SER A 190 -20.65 -3.97 -7.95
C SER A 190 -19.26 -4.62 -8.06
N ASN A 191 -18.46 -4.23 -9.06
CA ASN A 191 -17.10 -4.74 -9.28
C ASN A 191 -15.99 -3.86 -8.64
N VAL A 192 -16.33 -2.80 -7.91
CA VAL A 192 -15.35 -1.95 -7.22
C VAL A 192 -15.05 -2.48 -5.82
N ARG A 193 -13.78 -2.51 -5.46
CA ARG A 193 -13.29 -2.92 -4.14
C ARG A 193 -12.36 -1.87 -3.56
N LEU A 194 -12.49 -1.59 -2.27
CA LEU A 194 -11.58 -0.74 -1.51
C LEU A 194 -10.78 -1.61 -0.55
N ILE A 195 -9.46 -1.45 -0.55
CA ILE A 195 -8.57 -2.08 0.41
C ILE A 195 -7.82 -0.96 1.14
N VAL A 196 -7.72 -1.04 2.45
CA VAL A 196 -6.81 -0.19 3.23
C VAL A 196 -5.85 -1.08 4.02
N THR A 197 -4.62 -0.63 4.21
CA THR A 197 -3.69 -1.31 5.12
C THR A 197 -3.32 -0.39 6.27
N SER A 198 -3.12 -0.97 7.47
CA SER A 198 -2.78 -0.22 8.68
C SER A 198 -1.99 -1.07 9.66
N ARG A 199 -1.27 -0.43 10.57
CA ARG A 199 -0.80 -1.08 11.79
C ARG A 199 -1.97 -1.34 12.73
N SER A 200 -1.98 -2.53 13.40
CA SER A 200 -3.08 -2.89 14.33
C SER A 200 -3.24 -1.86 15.45
N GLY A 201 -2.15 -1.33 15.99
CA GLY A 201 -2.19 -0.30 17.03
C GLY A 201 -2.80 1.04 16.60
N ASN A 202 -2.86 1.32 15.29
CA ASN A 202 -3.38 2.58 14.74
C ASN A 202 -4.74 2.41 14.06
N LEU A 203 -5.35 1.22 14.13
CA LEU A 203 -6.58 0.90 13.42
C LEU A 203 -7.74 1.83 13.79
N SER A 204 -7.86 2.18 15.07
CA SER A 204 -8.90 3.09 15.57
C SER A 204 -8.83 4.48 14.97
N SER A 205 -7.64 4.98 14.63
CA SER A 205 -7.45 6.32 14.04
C SER A 205 -8.02 6.45 12.63
N LEU A 206 -8.22 5.34 11.93
CA LEU A 206 -8.80 5.35 10.57
C LEU A 206 -10.31 5.63 10.56
N ASN A 207 -11.00 5.51 11.69
CA ASN A 207 -12.46 5.68 11.79
C ASN A 207 -13.23 4.87 10.73
N LEU A 208 -12.85 3.58 10.57
CA LEU A 208 -13.45 2.71 9.56
C LEU A 208 -14.94 2.50 9.81
N PRO A 209 -15.81 2.71 8.79
CA PRO A 209 -17.20 2.31 8.88
C PRO A 209 -17.37 0.80 9.14
N PRO A 210 -18.47 0.37 9.76
CA PRO A 210 -18.76 -1.06 10.02
C PRO A 210 -18.81 -1.94 8.76
N THR A 211 -18.88 -1.32 7.58
CA THR A 211 -18.86 -2.01 6.29
C THR A 211 -17.49 -2.56 5.90
N PHE A 212 -16.43 -2.21 6.63
CA PHE A 212 -15.11 -2.79 6.41
C PHE A 212 -14.97 -4.14 7.12
N SER A 213 -14.60 -5.16 6.35
CA SER A 213 -14.15 -6.44 6.89
C SER A 213 -12.69 -6.31 7.33
N LEU A 214 -12.41 -6.65 8.59
CA LEU A 214 -11.06 -6.62 9.12
C LEU A 214 -10.39 -7.98 8.88
N LEU A 215 -9.16 -7.96 8.40
CA LEU A 215 -8.32 -9.15 8.21
C LEU A 215 -6.93 -8.90 8.78
N GLU A 216 -6.59 -9.65 9.81
CA GLU A 216 -5.26 -9.56 10.41
C GLU A 216 -4.20 -10.26 9.57
N VAL A 217 -3.07 -9.57 9.40
CA VAL A 217 -1.87 -10.08 8.77
C VAL A 217 -0.86 -10.35 9.88
N GLU A 218 -0.76 -11.61 10.26
CA GLU A 218 0.21 -12.08 11.25
C GLU A 218 1.63 -12.05 10.68
N ASN A 219 2.62 -12.16 11.55
CA ASN A 219 4.00 -12.45 11.17
C ASN A 219 4.09 -13.84 10.51
N PHE A 220 5.22 -14.18 9.93
CA PHE A 220 5.44 -15.50 9.35
C PHE A 220 5.25 -16.61 10.37
N LYS A 221 4.56 -17.67 9.97
CA LYS A 221 4.61 -18.95 10.66
C LYS A 221 6.01 -19.56 10.46
N ARG A 222 6.37 -20.51 11.31
CA ARG A 222 7.65 -21.20 11.18
C ARG A 222 7.85 -21.82 9.78
N THR A 223 6.80 -22.36 9.19
CA THR A 223 6.82 -22.93 7.83
C THR A 223 7.08 -21.87 6.77
N GLU A 224 6.50 -20.66 6.92
CA GLU A 224 6.76 -19.53 6.02
C GLU A 224 8.20 -19.02 6.18
N THR A 225 8.75 -19.00 7.40
CA THR A 225 10.17 -18.69 7.64
C THR A 225 11.07 -19.69 6.92
N ALA A 226 10.77 -20.98 6.97
CA ALA A 226 11.56 -22.01 6.27
C ALA A 226 11.58 -21.76 4.76
N ILE A 227 10.44 -21.45 4.14
CA ILE A 227 10.33 -21.11 2.72
C ILE A 227 11.11 -19.82 2.40
N HIS A 228 11.00 -18.80 3.26
CA HIS A 228 11.70 -17.53 3.08
C HIS A 228 13.22 -17.69 3.09
N VAL A 229 13.73 -18.54 3.97
CA VAL A 229 15.18 -18.86 4.09
C VAL A 229 15.66 -19.72 2.94
N SER A 230 14.88 -20.72 2.50
CA SER A 230 15.29 -21.65 1.43
C SER A 230 15.55 -20.97 0.09
N GLY A 231 15.06 -19.75 -0.11
CA GLY A 231 15.40 -18.90 -1.25
C GLY A 231 16.83 -18.36 -1.24
N ASN A 232 17.54 -18.45 -0.11
CA ASN A 232 18.90 -17.96 0.07
C ASN A 232 19.90 -19.12 0.27
N TRP A 233 19.57 -20.06 1.16
CA TRP A 233 20.41 -21.25 1.42
C TRP A 233 19.62 -22.39 2.06
N ASP A 234 20.21 -23.59 2.01
CA ASP A 234 19.68 -24.77 2.70
C ASP A 234 20.12 -24.76 4.17
N ALA A 235 19.22 -24.33 5.05
CA ALA A 235 19.49 -24.19 6.47
C ALA A 235 18.96 -25.39 7.28
N PRO A 236 19.69 -25.87 8.29
CA PRO A 236 19.20 -26.90 9.21
C PRO A 236 17.94 -26.46 9.96
N SER A 237 17.07 -27.42 10.29
CA SER A 237 15.80 -27.13 11.01
C SER A 237 16.03 -26.36 12.31
N THR A 238 17.04 -26.70 13.09
CA THR A 238 17.38 -25.99 14.34
C THR A 238 17.76 -24.54 14.11
N TRP A 239 18.48 -24.24 13.02
CA TRP A 239 18.81 -22.88 12.64
C TRP A 239 17.55 -22.09 12.27
N ILE A 240 16.63 -22.71 11.53
CA ILE A 240 15.35 -22.09 11.15
C ILE A 240 14.52 -21.78 12.40
N ASP A 241 14.51 -22.66 13.40
CA ASP A 241 13.80 -22.46 14.66
C ASP A 241 14.37 -21.25 15.43
N ASP A 242 15.70 -21.17 15.57
CA ASP A 242 16.37 -20.02 16.20
C ASP A 242 16.09 -18.72 15.44
N PHE A 243 16.22 -18.74 14.12
CA PHE A 243 15.99 -17.56 13.27
C PHE A 243 14.55 -17.08 13.35
N HIS A 244 13.58 -18.00 13.33
CA HIS A 244 12.16 -17.68 13.49
C HIS A 244 11.89 -17.07 14.87
N HIS A 245 12.43 -17.68 15.94
CA HIS A 245 12.26 -17.21 17.30
C HIS A 245 12.86 -15.81 17.50
N LEU A 246 14.10 -15.60 17.12
CA LEU A 246 14.83 -14.34 17.27
C LEU A 246 14.19 -13.20 16.46
N SER A 247 13.74 -13.49 15.23
CA SER A 247 13.02 -12.51 14.38
C SER A 247 11.56 -12.33 14.79
N ARG A 248 11.02 -13.16 15.71
CA ARG A 248 9.59 -13.27 16.02
C ARG A 248 8.73 -13.49 14.77
N GLY A 249 9.28 -14.18 13.77
CA GLY A 249 8.64 -14.40 12.48
C GLY A 249 8.39 -13.13 11.66
N ASN A 250 8.94 -11.95 12.04
CA ASN A 250 8.69 -10.72 11.30
C ASN A 250 9.40 -10.72 9.94
N PRO A 251 8.68 -10.65 8.81
CA PRO A 251 9.26 -10.75 7.46
C PRO A 251 10.33 -9.71 7.17
N ARG A 252 10.13 -8.47 7.62
CA ARG A 252 11.09 -7.38 7.40
C ARG A 252 12.38 -7.61 8.20
N VAL A 253 12.26 -8.01 9.46
CA VAL A 253 13.41 -8.34 10.32
C VAL A 253 14.20 -9.48 9.72
N GLN A 254 13.50 -10.54 9.27
CA GLN A 254 14.13 -11.67 8.59
C GLN A 254 14.89 -11.23 7.34
N ARG A 255 14.24 -10.40 6.49
CA ARG A 255 14.87 -9.90 5.27
C ARG A 255 16.14 -9.12 5.57
N TYR A 256 16.12 -8.22 6.55
CA TYR A 256 17.30 -7.45 6.92
C TYR A 256 18.44 -8.32 7.45
N ALA A 257 18.12 -9.33 8.26
CA ALA A 257 19.13 -10.26 8.75
C ALA A 257 19.74 -11.09 7.62
N LEU A 258 18.92 -11.50 6.63
CA LEU A 258 19.40 -12.23 5.46
C LEU A 258 20.26 -11.35 4.55
N ASP A 259 19.86 -10.10 4.30
CA ASP A 259 20.61 -9.15 3.48
C ASP A 259 21.95 -8.76 4.13
N TYR A 260 22.00 -8.66 5.48
CA TYR A 260 23.22 -8.37 6.23
C TYR A 260 24.23 -9.53 6.20
N SER A 261 23.74 -10.74 6.10
CA SER A 261 24.57 -11.96 6.29
C SER A 261 25.47 -12.33 5.11
N GLU A 262 25.32 -11.67 3.95
CA GLU A 262 26.12 -11.92 2.73
C GLU A 262 26.35 -13.44 2.48
N GLU A 263 25.32 -14.27 2.60
CA GLU A 263 25.32 -15.73 2.44
C GLU A 263 25.90 -16.52 3.64
N ASN A 264 26.21 -15.91 4.78
CA ASN A 264 26.67 -16.61 5.96
C ASN A 264 25.54 -16.78 7.01
N PRO A 265 24.94 -18.00 7.17
CA PRO A 265 23.85 -18.22 8.12
C PRO A 265 24.15 -17.83 9.58
N ALA A 266 25.40 -17.98 10.01
CA ALA A 266 25.79 -17.64 11.38
C ALA A 266 25.67 -16.13 11.64
N GLN A 267 26.04 -15.30 10.67
CA GLN A 267 25.94 -13.84 10.77
C GLN A 267 24.48 -13.37 10.85
N ALA A 268 23.53 -14.03 10.16
CA ALA A 268 22.11 -13.70 10.26
C ALA A 268 21.57 -13.90 11.68
N LEU A 269 21.96 -14.97 12.36
CA LEU A 269 21.59 -15.19 13.76
C LEU A 269 22.28 -14.21 14.71
N GLU A 270 23.56 -13.90 14.45
CA GLU A 270 24.31 -12.91 15.22
C GLU A 270 23.68 -11.53 15.12
N TYR A 271 23.26 -11.11 13.93
CA TYR A 271 22.54 -9.86 13.71
C TYR A 271 21.24 -9.75 14.55
N LEU A 272 20.53 -10.87 14.72
CA LEU A 272 19.29 -10.92 15.49
C LEU A 272 19.52 -11.10 17.00
N ARG A 273 20.70 -11.54 17.45
CA ARG A 273 21.00 -11.67 18.87
C ARG A 273 21.25 -10.30 19.48
N PRO A 274 20.70 -10.01 20.66
CA PRO A 274 20.87 -8.73 21.29
C PRO A 274 22.29 -8.57 21.83
N ASN A 275 23.21 -8.08 21.05
CA ASN A 275 24.45 -7.47 21.53
C ASN A 275 24.10 -6.07 22.13
N GLY A 276 23.13 -6.02 23.08
CA GLY A 276 22.64 -4.80 23.70
C GLY A 276 21.58 -4.03 22.91
N LYS A 277 21.22 -4.46 21.69
CA LYS A 277 20.20 -3.79 20.87
C LYS A 277 18.91 -4.63 20.82
N GLY A 278 17.83 -4.13 21.37
CA GLY A 278 16.51 -4.75 21.21
C GLY A 278 16.00 -4.64 19.77
N LEU A 279 15.09 -5.54 19.35
CA LEU A 279 14.42 -5.47 18.03
C LEU A 279 13.91 -4.07 17.69
N SER A 280 13.46 -3.30 18.70
CA SER A 280 13.04 -1.91 18.57
C SER A 280 14.16 -0.98 18.09
N GLN A 281 15.40 -1.21 18.51
CA GLN A 281 16.57 -0.43 18.08
C GLN A 281 17.02 -0.80 16.67
N ILE A 282 16.94 -2.08 16.29
CA ILE A 282 17.19 -2.53 14.91
C ILE A 282 16.17 -1.87 13.96
N PHE A 283 14.92 -1.69 14.40
CA PHE A 283 13.93 -0.96 13.62
C PHE A 283 14.23 0.55 13.53
N LEU A 284 14.70 1.18 14.62
CA LEU A 284 15.00 2.62 14.66
C LEU A 284 16.23 2.98 13.81
N GLU A 285 17.30 2.21 13.88
CA GLU A 285 18.55 2.44 13.11
C GLU A 285 18.38 2.33 11.59
N GLN A 286 17.27 1.80 11.11
CA GLN A 286 16.97 1.69 9.69
C GLN A 286 15.98 2.76 9.19
N PHE A 287 15.57 3.67 10.08
CA PHE A 287 14.69 4.79 9.77
C PHE A 287 15.37 6.16 9.98
N GLU A 288 16.65 6.18 10.40
CA GLU A 288 17.54 7.34 10.31
C GLU A 288 18.34 7.30 8.98
#